data_4b490b17d7625a043b15942a2e4f84d3
#
_entry.id   4b490b17d7625a043b15942a2e4f84d3
#
_cell.length_a   1.000
_cell.length_b   1.000
_cell.length_c   1.000
_cell.angle_alpha   90.00
_cell.angle_beta   90.00
_cell.angle_gamma   90.00
#
_symmetry.space_group_name_H-M   'P 1'
#
loop_
_entity.id
_entity.type
_entity.pdbx_description
1 polymer ?
#
loop_
_entity_poly.entity_id
_entity_poly.type
_entity_poly.pdbx_seq_one_letter_code
_entity_poly.pdbx_strand_id
1 'polypeptide(L)'
;ARLGLSLGSAHRLLTTLADARYLSRHPKHKTYSLGMALVAIGQAALASHRNIDVARREMVRLAAELNVQCYATTVVHDELLFLASEGAPQSFEPPNRVGERRP
;
A
#
# COMPACT_ATOMS: atom_id res chain seq x y z
N ALA A 1 -17.54 -3.48 17.68
CA ALA A 1 -16.39 -3.43 16.76
C ALA A 1 -16.55 -4.48 15.66
N ARG A 2 -16.09 -4.18 14.46
CA ARG A 2 -16.21 -5.11 13.30
C ARG A 2 -15.46 -6.42 13.52
N LEU A 3 -14.47 -6.44 14.39
CA LEU A 3 -13.68 -7.62 14.69
C LEU A 3 -14.20 -8.44 15.87
N GLY A 4 -15.36 -8.06 16.43
CA GLY A 4 -15.91 -8.73 17.60
C GLY A 4 -15.12 -8.54 18.89
N LEU A 5 -14.22 -7.55 18.93
CA LEU A 5 -13.42 -7.26 20.10
C LEU A 5 -14.16 -6.32 21.04
N SER A 6 -13.95 -6.49 22.36
CA SER A 6 -14.39 -5.51 23.34
C SER A 6 -13.64 -4.20 23.15
N LEU A 7 -14.19 -3.09 23.66
CA LEU A 7 -13.54 -1.79 23.59
C LEU A 7 -12.18 -1.81 24.27
N GLY A 8 -12.06 -2.46 25.43
CA GLY A 8 -10.80 -2.59 26.15
C GLY A 8 -9.75 -3.40 25.39
N SER A 9 -10.16 -4.50 24.75
CA SER A 9 -9.25 -5.31 23.94
C SER A 9 -8.78 -4.56 22.70
N ALA A 10 -9.68 -3.85 22.03
CA ALA A 10 -9.33 -3.03 20.89
C ALA A 10 -8.34 -1.93 21.26
N HIS A 11 -8.55 -1.25 22.38
CA HIS A 11 -7.65 -0.21 22.87
C HIS A 11 -6.25 -0.76 23.15
N ARG A 12 -6.16 -1.93 23.80
CA ARG A 12 -4.86 -2.57 24.07
C ARG A 12 -4.13 -2.97 22.81
N LEU A 13 -4.86 -3.49 21.82
CA LEU A 13 -4.27 -3.87 20.55
C LEU A 13 -3.72 -2.63 19.82
N LEU A 14 -4.50 -1.56 19.75
CA LEU A 14 -4.08 -0.31 19.11
C LEU A 14 -2.85 0.28 19.82
N THR A 15 -2.84 0.27 21.14
CA THR A 15 -1.70 0.78 21.92
C THR A 15 -0.44 -0.05 21.64
N THR A 16 -0.56 -1.38 21.61
CA THR A 16 0.56 -2.26 21.33
C THR A 16 1.13 -2.00 19.94
N LEU A 17 0.26 -1.85 18.94
CA LEU A 17 0.67 -1.56 17.57
C LEU A 17 1.32 -0.18 17.44
N ALA A 18 0.82 0.81 18.18
CA ALA A 18 1.41 2.15 18.21
C ALA A 18 2.79 2.15 18.87
N ASP A 19 2.96 1.41 19.96
CA ASP A 19 4.25 1.29 20.65
C ASP A 19 5.29 0.61 19.75
N ALA A 20 4.87 -0.33 18.92
CA ALA A 20 5.73 -0.99 17.93
C ALA A 20 5.90 -0.15 16.65
N ARG A 21 5.26 1.01 16.56
CA ARG A 21 5.32 1.93 15.44
C ARG A 21 4.64 1.44 14.16
N TYR A 22 3.79 0.42 14.26
CA TYR A 22 2.92 0.02 13.15
C TYR A 22 1.75 0.97 12.97
N LEU A 23 1.36 1.66 14.05
CA LEU A 23 0.37 2.72 14.02
C LEU A 23 0.98 3.99 14.63
N SER A 24 0.48 5.14 14.19
CA SER A 24 0.79 6.43 14.81
C SER A 24 -0.46 6.97 15.46
N ARG A 25 -0.35 7.39 16.71
CA ARG A 25 -1.45 7.99 17.45
C ARG A 25 -1.38 9.51 17.34
N HIS A 26 -2.50 10.13 16.95
CA HIS A 26 -2.57 11.57 16.91
C HIS A 26 -2.76 12.12 18.34
N PRO A 27 -1.88 13.02 18.81
CA PRO A 27 -1.91 13.45 20.22
C PRO A 27 -3.17 14.23 20.61
N LYS A 28 -3.79 14.95 19.66
CA LYS A 28 -4.97 15.79 19.96
C LYS A 28 -6.29 15.11 19.66
N HIS A 29 -6.36 14.30 18.61
CA HIS A 29 -7.64 13.76 18.12
C HIS A 29 -7.90 12.32 18.54
N LYS A 30 -6.98 11.69 19.27
CA LYS A 30 -7.09 10.29 19.72
C LYS A 30 -7.42 9.33 18.59
N THR A 31 -6.96 9.65 17.38
CA THR A 31 -7.11 8.81 16.21
C THR A 31 -5.79 8.11 15.90
N TYR A 32 -5.87 7.05 15.10
CA TYR A 32 -4.71 6.28 14.68
C TYR A 32 -4.57 6.31 13.17
N SER A 33 -3.33 6.36 12.70
CA SER A 33 -3.01 6.23 11.28
C SER A 33 -1.92 5.18 11.11
N LEU A 34 -1.64 4.80 9.86
CA LEU A 34 -0.60 3.81 9.58
C LEU A 34 0.78 4.38 9.95
N GLY A 35 1.56 3.59 10.67
CA GLY A 35 2.88 3.99 11.11
C GLY A 35 3.97 3.71 10.10
N MET A 36 5.11 4.38 10.26
CA MET A 36 6.24 4.26 9.33
C MET A 36 6.90 2.88 9.35
N ALA A 37 6.73 2.09 10.42
CA ALA A 37 7.27 0.73 10.44
C ALA A 37 6.67 -0.16 9.34
N LEU A 38 5.45 0.14 8.90
CA LEU A 38 4.82 -0.59 7.81
C LEU A 38 5.53 -0.39 6.46
N VAL A 39 6.20 0.74 6.28
CA VAL A 39 6.98 1.00 5.06
C VAL A 39 8.11 -0.02 4.93
N ALA A 40 8.84 -0.28 6.02
CA ALA A 40 9.93 -1.26 6.00
C ALA A 40 9.42 -2.66 5.68
N ILE A 41 8.29 -3.05 6.27
CA ILE A 41 7.67 -4.35 6.02
C ILE A 41 7.21 -4.44 4.56
N GLY A 42 6.56 -3.39 4.06
CA GLY A 42 6.12 -3.34 2.67
C GLY A 42 7.27 -3.42 1.68
N GLN A 43 8.35 -2.70 1.92
CA GLN A 43 9.54 -2.75 1.08
C GLN A 43 10.19 -4.13 1.10
N ALA A 44 10.26 -4.78 2.26
CA ALA A 44 10.78 -6.13 2.35
C ALA A 44 9.92 -7.13 1.56
N ALA A 45 8.60 -6.96 1.60
CA ALA A 45 7.68 -7.79 0.83
C ALA A 45 7.91 -7.63 -0.67
N LEU A 46 8.07 -6.38 -1.15
CA LEU A 46 8.35 -6.13 -2.56
C LEU A 46 9.71 -6.67 -2.97
N ALA A 47 10.73 -6.52 -2.13
CA ALA A 47 12.08 -6.99 -2.42
C ALA A 47 12.17 -8.50 -2.54
N SER A 48 11.29 -9.25 -1.87
CA SER A 48 11.25 -10.71 -1.97
C SER A 48 10.68 -11.22 -3.28
N HIS A 49 10.07 -10.35 -4.10
CA HIS A 49 9.49 -10.69 -5.38
C HIS A 49 10.30 -10.06 -6.51
N ARG A 50 11.35 -10.75 -6.95
CA ARG A 50 12.25 -10.27 -8.01
C ARG A 50 11.55 -9.93 -9.32
N ASN A 51 10.45 -10.61 -9.61
CA ASN A 51 9.68 -10.38 -10.82
C ASN A 51 9.15 -8.95 -10.91
N ILE A 52 8.90 -8.30 -9.78
CA ILE A 52 8.43 -6.92 -9.75
C ILE A 52 9.51 -5.97 -10.26
N ASP A 53 10.77 -6.16 -9.86
CA ASP A 53 11.86 -5.32 -10.32
C ASP A 53 12.10 -5.46 -11.82
N VAL A 54 12.05 -6.69 -12.34
CA VAL A 54 12.18 -6.95 -13.77
C VAL A 54 11.02 -6.29 -14.53
N ALA A 55 9.79 -6.45 -14.03
CA ALA A 55 8.61 -5.85 -14.64
C ALA A 55 8.70 -4.33 -14.65
N ARG A 56 9.15 -3.71 -13.56
CA ARG A 56 9.27 -2.25 -13.47
C ARG A 56 10.21 -1.68 -14.51
N ARG A 57 11.34 -2.34 -14.78
CA ARG A 57 12.27 -1.88 -15.82
C ARG A 57 11.60 -1.83 -17.18
N GLU A 58 10.84 -2.87 -17.53
CA GLU A 58 10.07 -2.89 -18.77
C GLU A 58 8.95 -1.86 -18.77
N MET A 59 8.29 -1.65 -17.63
CA MET A 59 7.24 -0.65 -17.50
C MET A 59 7.76 0.77 -17.73
N VAL A 60 8.94 1.08 -17.19
CA VAL A 60 9.58 2.39 -17.42
C VAL A 60 9.83 2.60 -18.91
N ARG A 61 10.38 1.58 -19.59
CA ARG A 61 10.66 1.63 -21.02
C ARG A 61 9.38 1.83 -21.84
N LEU A 62 8.36 1.01 -21.57
CA LEU A 62 7.10 1.08 -22.29
C LEU A 62 6.36 2.39 -22.04
N ALA A 63 6.36 2.87 -20.81
CA ALA A 63 5.72 4.14 -20.47
C ALA A 63 6.35 5.30 -21.25
N ALA A 64 7.68 5.29 -21.38
CA ALA A 64 8.40 6.33 -22.13
C ALA A 64 8.17 6.20 -23.64
N GLU A 65 8.24 4.98 -24.19
CA GLU A 65 8.10 4.77 -25.62
C GLU A 65 6.69 5.03 -26.14
N LEU A 66 5.69 4.58 -25.39
CA LEU A 66 4.29 4.65 -25.80
C LEU A 66 3.53 5.83 -25.21
N ASN A 67 4.18 6.61 -24.33
CA ASN A 67 3.56 7.72 -23.63
C ASN A 67 2.27 7.29 -22.91
N VAL A 68 2.35 6.20 -22.16
CA VAL A 68 1.24 5.63 -21.40
C VAL A 68 1.64 5.44 -19.95
N GLN A 69 0.64 5.24 -19.10
CA GLN A 69 0.89 4.84 -17.72
C GLN A 69 0.75 3.33 -17.60
N CYS A 70 1.73 2.69 -16.95
CA CYS A 70 1.78 1.25 -16.76
C CYS A 70 1.58 0.90 -15.30
N TYR A 71 0.83 -0.17 -15.04
CA TYR A 71 0.62 -0.69 -13.69
C TYR A 71 1.00 -2.15 -13.63
N ALA A 72 1.58 -2.57 -12.50
CA ALA A 72 1.72 -3.97 -12.16
C ALA A 72 0.74 -4.28 -11.03
N THR A 73 -0.05 -5.33 -11.20
CA THR A 73 -1.09 -5.70 -10.25
C THR A 73 -1.01 -7.17 -9.91
N THR A 74 -1.55 -7.53 -8.75
CA THR A 74 -1.79 -8.92 -8.38
C THR A 74 -3.19 -9.05 -7.80
N VAL A 75 -3.70 -10.28 -7.76
CA VAL A 75 -5.02 -10.53 -7.20
C VAL A 75 -4.88 -11.01 -5.75
N VAL A 76 -5.58 -10.35 -4.85
CA VAL A 76 -5.66 -10.71 -3.43
C VAL A 76 -7.12 -10.70 -3.03
N HIS A 77 -7.65 -11.84 -2.62
CA HIS A 77 -9.06 -11.96 -2.19
C HIS A 77 -10.06 -11.35 -3.18
N ASP A 78 -9.91 -11.68 -4.46
CA ASP A 78 -10.76 -11.20 -5.55
C ASP A 78 -10.65 -9.69 -5.82
N GLU A 79 -9.68 -9.02 -5.25
CA GLU A 79 -9.38 -7.61 -5.51
C GLU A 79 -8.03 -7.48 -6.21
N LEU A 80 -7.89 -6.43 -7.02
CA LEU A 80 -6.62 -6.08 -7.60
C LEU A 80 -5.81 -5.24 -6.62
N LEU A 81 -4.59 -5.66 -6.35
CA LEU A 81 -3.63 -4.89 -5.55
C LEU A 81 -2.58 -4.31 -6.49
N PHE A 82 -2.43 -2.99 -6.50
CA PHE A 82 -1.46 -2.30 -7.34
C PHE A 82 -0.08 -2.34 -6.68
N LEU A 83 0.89 -2.94 -7.36
CA LEU A 83 2.25 -3.15 -6.84
C LEU A 83 3.26 -2.14 -7.36
N ALA A 84 3.06 -1.62 -8.56
CA ALA A 84 3.96 -0.66 -9.16
C ALA A 84 3.20 0.20 -10.17
N SER A 85 3.68 1.42 -10.35
CA SER A 85 3.13 2.38 -11.31
C SER A 85 4.27 3.16 -11.93
N GLU A 86 4.29 3.26 -13.25
CA GLU A 86 5.30 4.02 -13.98
C GLU A 86 4.63 4.85 -15.07
N GLY A 87 5.15 6.05 -15.30
CA GLY A 87 4.63 6.98 -16.29
C GLY A 87 3.73 8.05 -15.67
N ALA A 88 3.42 9.06 -16.46
CA ALA A 88 2.56 10.16 -16.03
C ALA A 88 1.09 9.82 -16.29
N PRO A 89 0.17 10.26 -15.41
CA PRO A 89 -1.27 10.08 -15.66
C PRO A 89 -1.70 10.73 -16.98
N GLN A 90 -2.53 10.02 -17.74
CA GLN A 90 -3.01 10.47 -19.05
C GLN A 90 -4.47 10.97 -19.00
N SER A 91 -5.14 10.86 -17.88
CA SER A 91 -6.55 11.24 -17.74
C SER A 91 -6.72 12.19 -16.57
N PHE A 92 -7.91 12.83 -16.50
CA PHE A 92 -8.29 13.68 -15.38
C PHE A 92 -8.68 12.87 -14.14
N GLU A 93 -8.86 11.56 -14.29
CA GLU A 93 -9.15 10.69 -13.15
C GLU A 93 -7.90 10.50 -12.32
N PRO A 94 -8.04 10.37 -10.98
CA PRO A 94 -6.90 10.10 -10.13
C PRO A 94 -6.21 8.79 -10.56
N PRO A 95 -4.87 8.77 -10.65
CA PRO A 95 -4.17 7.53 -10.98
C PRO A 95 -4.31 6.50 -9.87
N ASN A 96 -4.24 5.23 -10.25
CA ASN A 96 -4.17 4.15 -9.27
C ASN A 96 -2.83 4.23 -8.53
N ARG A 97 -2.87 4.07 -7.24
CA ARG A 97 -1.69 4.17 -6.38
C ARG A 97 -1.19 2.79 -5.99
N VAL A 98 0.14 2.69 -5.79
CA VAL A 98 0.74 1.47 -5.23
C VAL A 98 0.10 1.17 -3.88
N GLY A 99 -0.29 -0.09 -3.67
CA GLY A 99 -0.98 -0.52 -2.47
C GLY A 99 -2.50 -0.37 -2.54
N GLU A 100 -3.03 0.31 -3.56
CA GLU A 100 -4.48 0.45 -3.74
C GLU A 100 -5.11 -0.89 -4.14
N ARG A 101 -6.31 -1.14 -3.65
CA ARG A 101 -7.06 -2.36 -3.94
C ARG A 101 -8.37 -2.01 -4.63
N ARG A 102 -8.67 -2.74 -5.70
CA ARG A 102 -9.91 -2.57 -6.46
C ARG A 102 -10.52 -3.92 -6.81
N PRO A 103 -11.85 -4.01 -6.85
CA PRO A 103 -12.56 -5.22 -7.26
C PRO A 103 -12.21 -5.65 -8.68
#